data_8826cdf342c72d305ddeba6ad8796b8b
#
_entry.id   8826cdf342c72d305ddeba6ad8796b8b
#
_cell.length_a   1.000
_cell.length_b   1.000
_cell.length_c   1.000
_cell.angle_alpha   90.00
_cell.angle_beta   90.00
_cell.angle_gamma   90.00
#
_symmetry.space_group_name_H-M   'P 1'
#
loop_
_entity.id
_entity.type
_entity.pdbx_description
1 polymer ?
#
loop_
_entity_poly.entity_id
_entity_poly.type
_entity_poly.pdbx_seq_one_letter_code
_entity_poly.pdbx_strand_id
1 'polypeptide(L)'
;MIRLKDVVKTYDNGTEALRGISFTIEDGEFVFLVGPSGSGKSTIIKLLTGEILPTEGRVMINGFSMSRISDKQIPFMRRTIGVIFQDFRLIGKKTVYDNLSLAMRAVGASPREIKNRIP
;
A
#
# COMPACT_ATOMS: atom_id res chain seq x y z
N MET A 1 6.89 -2.00 -10.34
CA MET A 1 6.47 -3.42 -10.42
C MET A 1 6.09 -3.95 -9.05
N ILE A 2 5.04 -4.72 -8.99
CA ILE A 2 4.59 -5.42 -7.78
C ILE A 2 4.62 -6.92 -8.07
N ARG A 3 5.25 -7.69 -7.19
CA ARG A 3 5.33 -9.14 -7.34
C ARG A 3 5.04 -9.83 -6.02
N LEU A 4 4.09 -10.75 -6.03
CA LEU A 4 3.83 -11.68 -4.95
C LEU A 4 4.18 -13.08 -5.42
N LYS A 5 4.90 -13.85 -4.60
CA LYS A 5 5.27 -15.22 -4.90
C LYS A 5 5.01 -16.13 -3.71
N ASP A 6 4.13 -17.08 -3.89
CA ASP A 6 3.77 -18.11 -2.87
C ASP A 6 3.42 -17.47 -1.52
N VAL A 7 2.67 -16.38 -1.54
CA VAL A 7 2.37 -15.60 -0.33
C VAL A 7 1.30 -16.28 0.50
N VAL A 8 1.63 -16.52 1.75
CA VAL A 8 0.73 -17.02 2.78
C VAL A 8 0.58 -15.95 3.85
N LYS A 9 -0.63 -15.71 4.28
CA LYS A 9 -0.92 -14.86 5.44
C LYS A 9 -1.89 -15.56 6.38
N THR A 10 -1.41 -15.87 7.56
CA THR A 10 -2.20 -16.41 8.66
C THR A 10 -2.17 -15.40 9.79
N TYR A 11 -3.34 -14.94 10.22
CA TYR A 11 -3.46 -14.02 11.35
C TYR A 11 -3.30 -14.74 12.68
N ASP A 12 -3.04 -13.99 13.75
CA ASP A 12 -2.82 -14.53 15.10
C ASP A 12 -3.99 -15.37 15.62
N ASN A 13 -5.21 -15.08 15.14
CA ASN A 13 -6.40 -15.87 15.49
C ASN A 13 -6.54 -17.19 14.68
N GLY A 14 -5.54 -17.54 13.88
CA GLY A 14 -5.55 -18.74 13.06
C GLY A 14 -6.23 -18.63 11.70
N THR A 15 -6.77 -17.46 11.35
CA THR A 15 -7.40 -17.27 10.04
C THR A 15 -6.37 -17.22 8.94
N GLU A 16 -6.48 -18.13 7.97
CA GLU A 16 -5.65 -18.15 6.76
C GLU A 16 -6.30 -17.25 5.70
N ALA A 17 -5.85 -16.01 5.61
CA ALA A 17 -6.38 -15.06 4.64
C ALA A 17 -5.85 -15.30 3.22
N LEU A 18 -4.59 -15.73 3.09
CA LEU A 18 -3.94 -16.04 1.82
C LEU A 18 -3.23 -17.38 1.93
N ARG A 19 -3.37 -18.23 0.90
CA ARG A 19 -2.89 -19.63 0.90
C ARG A 19 -1.93 -19.92 -0.25
N GLY A 20 -0.94 -19.09 -0.49
CA GLY A 20 0.02 -19.32 -1.55
C GLY A 20 -0.34 -18.59 -2.84
N ILE A 21 -0.56 -17.28 -2.73
CA ILE A 21 -0.95 -16.44 -3.87
C ILE A 21 0.30 -15.94 -4.60
N SER A 22 0.27 -16.02 -5.92
CA SER A 22 1.34 -15.51 -6.77
C SER A 22 0.76 -14.68 -7.91
N PHE A 23 1.30 -13.47 -8.10
CA PHE A 23 1.01 -12.65 -9.28
C PHE A 23 2.08 -11.57 -9.44
N THR A 24 2.15 -11.01 -10.63
CA THR A 24 3.04 -9.89 -10.95
C THR A 24 2.25 -8.81 -11.65
N ILE A 25 2.45 -7.55 -11.24
CA ILE A 25 1.91 -6.38 -11.90
C ILE A 25 3.11 -5.59 -12.43
N GLU A 26 3.22 -5.51 -13.76
CA GLU A 26 4.28 -4.77 -14.42
C GLU A 26 3.97 -3.27 -14.45
N ASP A 27 5.00 -2.46 -14.67
CA ASP A 27 4.82 -1.02 -14.84
C ASP A 27 3.89 -0.74 -16.02
N GLY A 28 2.96 0.18 -15.83
CA GLY A 28 1.98 0.55 -16.86
C GLY A 28 0.78 -0.38 -16.97
N GLU A 29 0.73 -1.48 -16.21
CA GLU A 29 -0.45 -2.35 -16.20
C GLU A 29 -1.57 -1.80 -15.33
N PHE A 30 -2.81 -2.08 -15.76
CA PHE A 30 -4.01 -1.82 -14.98
C PHE A 30 -4.65 -3.15 -14.62
N VAL A 31 -4.79 -3.43 -13.33
CA VAL A 31 -5.23 -4.73 -12.82
C VAL A 31 -6.42 -4.57 -11.90
N PHE A 32 -7.45 -5.41 -12.09
CA PHE A 32 -8.57 -5.52 -11.17
C PHE A 32 -8.34 -6.68 -10.21
N LEU A 33 -8.55 -6.44 -8.93
CA LEU A 33 -8.58 -7.47 -7.90
C LEU A 33 -10.03 -7.70 -7.51
N VAL A 34 -10.60 -8.79 -7.98
CA VAL A 34 -12.02 -9.11 -7.80
C VAL A 34 -12.22 -10.32 -6.93
N GLY A 35 -13.35 -10.36 -6.23
CA GLY A 35 -13.73 -11.47 -5.37
C GLY A 35 -14.75 -11.04 -4.33
N PRO A 36 -15.46 -11.99 -3.71
CA PRO A 36 -16.40 -11.67 -2.64
C PRO A 36 -15.69 -11.15 -1.39
N SER A 37 -16.46 -10.55 -0.51
CA SER A 37 -15.99 -10.13 0.82
C SER A 37 -15.38 -11.33 1.55
N GLY A 38 -14.23 -11.13 2.18
CA GLY A 38 -13.51 -12.20 2.87
C GLY A 38 -12.61 -13.08 1.99
N SER A 39 -12.46 -12.75 0.70
CA SER A 39 -11.60 -13.49 -0.22
C SER A 39 -10.11 -13.13 -0.14
N GLY A 40 -9.71 -12.26 0.78
CA GLY A 40 -8.32 -11.86 0.96
C GLY A 40 -7.93 -10.54 0.31
N LYS A 41 -8.84 -9.84 -0.36
CA LYS A 41 -8.54 -8.56 -1.02
C LYS A 41 -7.97 -7.52 -0.06
N SER A 42 -8.60 -7.34 1.09
CA SER A 42 -8.12 -6.40 2.13
C SER A 42 -6.74 -6.79 2.64
N THR A 43 -6.48 -8.08 2.79
CA THR A 43 -5.18 -8.58 3.23
C THR A 43 -4.09 -8.27 2.20
N ILE A 44 -4.39 -8.44 0.90
CA ILE A 44 -3.46 -8.08 -0.17
C ILE A 44 -3.13 -6.59 -0.11
N ILE A 45 -4.12 -5.72 0.03
CA ILE A 45 -3.89 -4.27 0.13
C ILE A 45 -3.04 -3.92 1.35
N LYS A 46 -3.28 -4.54 2.49
CA LYS A 46 -2.49 -4.33 3.71
C LYS A 46 -1.03 -4.77 3.52
N LEU A 47 -0.79 -5.85 2.81
CA LEU A 47 0.57 -6.27 2.45
C LEU A 47 1.25 -5.25 1.53
N LEU A 48 0.54 -4.73 0.54
CA LEU A 48 1.07 -3.76 -0.42
C LEU A 48 1.37 -2.40 0.22
N THR A 49 0.63 -2.01 1.25
CA THR A 49 0.86 -0.76 1.98
C THR A 49 1.83 -0.88 3.13
N GLY A 50 2.28 -2.10 3.44
CA GLY A 50 3.21 -2.35 4.54
C GLY A 50 2.56 -2.35 5.92
N GLU A 51 1.23 -2.39 6.02
CA GLU A 51 0.54 -2.48 7.31
C GLU A 51 0.77 -3.83 8.00
N ILE A 52 0.91 -4.89 7.20
CA ILE A 52 1.20 -6.24 7.69
C ILE A 52 2.32 -6.86 6.85
N LEU A 53 2.97 -7.87 7.41
CA LEU A 53 3.99 -8.66 6.71
C LEU A 53 3.44 -10.04 6.35
N PRO A 54 3.93 -10.67 5.26
CA PRO A 54 3.51 -12.01 4.92
C PRO A 54 4.02 -13.02 5.95
N THR A 55 3.24 -14.08 6.18
CA THR A 55 3.65 -15.19 7.04
C THR A 55 4.71 -16.03 6.32
N GLU A 56 4.49 -16.29 5.03
CA GLU A 56 5.42 -16.98 4.13
C GLU A 56 5.35 -16.34 2.75
N GLY A 57 6.36 -16.64 1.93
CA GLY A 57 6.43 -16.15 0.57
C GLY A 57 7.12 -14.80 0.46
N ARG A 58 7.10 -14.23 -0.74
CA ARG A 58 7.80 -12.98 -1.06
C ARG A 58 6.85 -11.94 -1.61
N VAL A 59 6.98 -10.72 -1.09
CA VAL A 59 6.28 -9.54 -1.62
C VAL A 59 7.33 -8.51 -1.99
N MET A 60 7.36 -8.14 -3.27
CA MET A 60 8.27 -7.12 -3.81
C MET A 60 7.44 -5.96 -4.34
N ILE A 61 7.76 -4.75 -3.91
CA ILE A 61 7.06 -3.53 -4.32
C ILE A 61 8.10 -2.49 -4.73
N ASN A 62 8.14 -2.18 -6.02
CA ASN A 62 9.03 -1.14 -6.56
C ASN A 62 10.49 -1.28 -6.08
N GLY A 63 11.00 -2.50 -6.02
CA GLY A 63 12.36 -2.80 -5.58
C GLY A 63 12.52 -3.05 -4.09
N PHE A 64 11.48 -2.83 -3.28
CA PHE A 64 11.52 -3.14 -1.84
C PHE A 64 11.05 -4.56 -1.58
N SER A 65 11.85 -5.33 -0.82
CA SER A 65 11.44 -6.65 -0.32
C SER A 65 10.70 -6.49 0.99
N MET A 66 9.39 -6.73 1.00
CA MET A 66 8.56 -6.51 2.18
C MET A 66 8.85 -7.50 3.32
N SER A 67 9.44 -8.66 3.01
CA SER A 67 9.86 -9.62 4.05
C SER A 67 11.15 -9.22 4.76
N ARG A 68 11.92 -8.29 4.19
CA ARG A 68 13.21 -7.82 4.73
C ARG A 68 13.25 -6.34 5.04
N ILE A 69 12.17 -5.63 4.75
CA ILE A 69 12.13 -4.18 4.94
C ILE A 69 12.19 -3.82 6.43
N SER A 70 13.00 -2.82 6.78
CA SER A 70 13.03 -2.28 8.13
C SER A 70 11.95 -1.21 8.30
N ASP A 71 11.60 -0.91 9.56
CA ASP A 71 10.62 0.15 9.86
C ASP A 71 11.05 1.50 9.30
N LYS A 72 12.36 1.74 9.20
CA LYS A 72 12.90 2.98 8.62
C LYS A 72 12.71 3.07 7.11
N GLN A 73 12.62 1.95 6.41
CA GLN A 73 12.46 1.88 4.96
C GLN A 73 10.99 1.95 4.52
N ILE A 74 10.05 1.57 5.38
CA ILE A 74 8.62 1.57 5.05
C ILE A 74 8.13 2.93 4.53
N PRO A 75 8.45 4.07 5.14
CA PRO A 75 8.03 5.37 4.60
C PRO A 75 8.54 5.63 3.18
N PHE A 76 9.73 5.18 2.85
CA PHE A 76 10.28 5.33 1.49
C PHE A 76 9.53 4.47 0.48
N MET A 77 9.21 3.23 0.85
CA MET A 77 8.38 2.35 0.02
C MET A 77 6.99 2.97 -0.21
N ARG A 78 6.34 3.48 0.85
CA ARG A 78 5.02 4.10 0.76
C ARG A 78 4.98 5.33 -0.13
N ARG A 79 6.08 6.03 -0.31
CA ARG A 79 6.20 7.16 -1.24
C ARG A 79 6.12 6.74 -2.70
N THR A 80 6.36 5.46 -3.00
CA THR A 80 6.30 4.94 -4.36
C THR A 80 4.90 4.51 -4.76
N ILE A 81 3.94 4.51 -3.84
CA ILE A 81 2.57 4.07 -4.08
C ILE A 81 1.57 5.15 -3.67
N GLY A 82 0.40 5.13 -4.31
CA GLY A 82 -0.74 5.94 -3.92
C GLY A 82 -1.93 5.04 -3.62
N VAL A 83 -2.64 5.29 -2.53
CA VAL A 83 -3.78 4.48 -2.10
C VAL A 83 -5.01 5.36 -1.92
N ILE A 84 -6.12 4.93 -2.54
CA ILE A 84 -7.43 5.53 -2.30
C ILE A 84 -8.20 4.55 -1.43
N PHE A 85 -8.41 4.93 -0.16
CA PHE A 85 -9.12 4.08 0.81
C PHE A 85 -10.62 4.13 0.59
N GLN A 86 -11.31 3.05 0.98
CA GLN A 86 -12.77 2.96 0.89
C GLN A 86 -13.48 4.04 1.72
N ASP A 87 -12.90 4.42 2.86
CA ASP A 87 -13.38 5.49 3.73
C ASP A 87 -12.75 6.86 3.40
N PHE A 88 -12.01 6.94 2.31
CA PHE A 88 -11.27 8.09 1.80
C PHE A 88 -10.19 8.63 2.73
N ARG A 89 -10.22 8.36 4.03
CA ARG A 89 -9.27 8.81 5.07
C ARG A 89 -8.93 10.30 4.99
N LEU A 90 -9.95 11.11 4.74
CA LEU A 90 -9.83 12.56 4.72
C LEU A 90 -10.07 13.15 6.10
N ILE A 91 -9.43 14.28 6.39
CA ILE A 91 -9.70 15.04 7.61
C ILE A 91 -10.94 15.89 7.33
N GLY A 92 -12.09 15.50 7.91
CA GLY A 92 -13.39 16.09 7.58
C GLY A 92 -13.53 17.58 7.92
N LYS A 93 -12.74 18.10 8.87
CA LYS A 93 -12.77 19.51 9.28
C LYS A 93 -11.79 20.38 8.49
N LYS A 94 -11.06 19.81 7.54
CA LYS A 94 -10.07 20.50 6.71
C LYS A 94 -10.55 20.62 5.28
N THR A 95 -10.07 21.64 4.59
CA THR A 95 -10.36 21.82 3.17
C THR A 95 -9.67 20.76 2.31
N VAL A 96 -10.07 20.67 1.03
CA VAL A 96 -9.39 19.82 0.06
C VAL A 96 -7.90 20.20 -0.05
N TYR A 97 -7.61 21.50 -0.12
CA TYR A 97 -6.24 21.99 -0.17
C TYR A 97 -5.43 21.54 1.05
N ASP A 98 -5.99 21.68 2.27
CA ASP A 98 -5.30 21.28 3.50
C ASP A 98 -5.03 19.78 3.55
N ASN A 99 -5.98 18.93 3.10
CA ASN A 99 -5.78 17.48 3.02
C ASN A 99 -4.63 17.12 2.08
N LEU A 100 -4.59 17.74 0.89
CA LEU A 100 -3.53 17.51 -0.08
C LEU A 100 -2.18 18.05 0.43
N SER A 101 -2.17 19.23 1.04
CA SER A 101 -0.95 19.83 1.63
C SER A 101 -0.36 18.95 2.71
N LEU A 102 -1.19 18.40 3.60
CA LEU A 102 -0.74 17.51 4.67
C LEU A 102 -0.07 16.25 4.09
N ALA A 103 -0.69 15.63 3.10
CA ALA A 103 -0.13 14.47 2.42
C ALA A 103 1.21 14.79 1.74
N MET A 104 1.30 15.92 1.05
CA MET A 104 2.53 16.34 0.38
C MET A 104 3.65 16.65 1.38
N ARG A 105 3.34 17.32 2.49
CA ARG A 105 4.31 17.57 3.56
C ARG A 105 4.83 16.29 4.19
N ALA A 106 3.97 15.30 4.37
CA ALA A 106 4.35 14.01 4.94
C ALA A 106 5.39 13.27 4.08
N VAL A 107 5.38 13.49 2.76
CA VAL A 107 6.39 12.91 1.84
C VAL A 107 7.54 13.87 1.52
N GLY A 108 7.64 14.99 2.23
CA GLY A 108 8.78 15.90 2.14
C GLY A 108 8.66 17.00 1.09
N ALA A 109 7.46 17.28 0.57
CA ALA A 109 7.28 18.38 -0.39
C ALA A 109 7.52 19.73 0.26
N SER A 110 8.22 20.63 -0.44
CA SER A 110 8.43 22.00 0.01
C SER A 110 7.15 22.83 -0.10
N PRO A 111 7.02 23.95 0.64
CA PRO A 111 5.87 24.85 0.47
C PRO A 111 5.67 25.32 -0.97
N ARG A 112 6.75 25.53 -1.70
CA ARG A 112 6.70 25.94 -3.11
C ARG A 112 6.10 24.86 -4.01
N GLU A 113 6.50 23.59 -3.82
CA GLU A 113 5.95 22.46 -4.56
C GLU A 113 4.47 22.28 -4.28
N ILE A 114 4.04 22.43 -3.02
CA ILE A 114 2.65 22.34 -2.63
C ILE A 114 1.83 23.41 -3.35
N LYS A 115 2.30 24.67 -3.33
CA LYS A 115 1.62 25.78 -3.98
C LYS A 115 1.48 25.59 -5.50
N ASN A 116 2.49 25.00 -6.13
CA ASN A 116 2.51 24.79 -7.59
C ASN A 116 1.68 23.58 -8.05
N ARG A 117 1.58 22.51 -7.23
CA ARG A 117 0.90 21.28 -7.58
C ARG A 117 -0.57 21.24 -7.20
N ILE A 118 -0.97 22.01 -6.21
CA ILE A 118 -2.36 22.09 -5.77
C ILE A 118 -2.94 23.38 -6.31
N PRO A 119 -3.84 23.33 -7.29
CA PRO A 119 -4.48 24.52 -7.88
C PRO A 119 -5.35 25.27 -6.88
#